data_b5acec9e1c42d4d7fbe21ca7482bbfa1
#
_entry.id   b5acec9e1c42d4d7fbe21ca7482bbfa1
#
_cell.length_a   1.000
_cell.length_b   1.000
_cell.length_c   1.000
_cell.angle_alpha   90.00
_cell.angle_beta   90.00
_cell.angle_gamma   90.00
#
_symmetry.space_group_name_H-M   'P 1'
#
loop_
_entity.id
_entity.type
_entity.pdbx_description
1 polymer ?
#
loop_
_entity_poly.entity_id
_entity_poly.type
_entity_poly.pdbx_seq_one_letter_code
_entity_poly.pdbx_strand_id
1 'polypeptide(L)'
;MKKLIWRTEVRTVDELIPQTINPRTISDKQMSDLKKSLKKFGLAEIPAVDANGEILAGHQRVKALKLLGRGSEEIDVRIPNRKLTKTEADQYLISSNKLGGDWDLEALKSFDLDLLTESGFED
;
A
#
# COMPACT_ATOMS: atom_id res chain seq x y z
N MET A 1 11.73 14.47 -16.59
CA MET A 1 10.59 13.97 -15.80
C MET A 1 10.48 14.78 -14.51
N LYS A 2 9.27 15.14 -14.09
CA LYS A 2 9.07 15.86 -12.84
C LYS A 2 9.57 15.05 -11.64
N LYS A 3 10.26 15.71 -10.73
CA LYS A 3 10.59 15.13 -9.43
C LYS A 3 9.31 14.79 -8.67
N LEU A 4 9.30 13.64 -8.00
CA LEU A 4 8.17 13.26 -7.15
C LEU A 4 8.13 14.13 -5.90
N ILE A 5 6.99 14.76 -5.66
CA ILE A 5 6.71 15.55 -4.47
C ILE A 5 5.38 15.04 -3.92
N TRP A 6 5.38 14.64 -2.65
CA TRP A 6 4.21 14.05 -2.00
C TRP A 6 3.46 15.11 -1.19
N ARG A 7 2.14 15.00 -1.17
CA ARG A 7 1.27 15.82 -0.34
C ARG A 7 0.21 14.96 0.31
N THR A 8 -0.46 15.49 1.32
CA THR A 8 -1.60 14.82 1.96
C THR A 8 -2.90 15.34 1.37
N GLU A 9 -3.78 14.45 0.97
CA GLU A 9 -5.12 14.77 0.49
C GLU A 9 -6.14 13.85 1.12
N VAL A 10 -7.41 14.24 1.06
CA VAL A 10 -8.53 13.43 1.55
C VAL A 10 -9.11 12.62 0.40
N ARG A 11 -9.37 11.34 0.65
CA ARG A 11 -10.06 10.44 -0.29
C ARG A 11 -11.00 9.52 0.49
N THR A 12 -12.08 9.09 -0.17
CA THR A 12 -12.96 8.06 0.37
C THR A 12 -12.26 6.71 0.25
N VAL A 13 -12.40 5.85 1.26
CA VAL A 13 -11.79 4.52 1.25
C VAL A 13 -12.13 3.76 -0.03
N ASP A 14 -13.40 3.80 -0.45
CA ASP A 14 -13.88 3.10 -1.65
C ASP A 14 -13.33 3.65 -2.97
N GLU A 15 -12.83 4.89 -2.98
CA GLU A 15 -12.18 5.47 -4.17
C GLU A 15 -10.81 4.86 -4.44
N LEU A 16 -10.18 4.24 -3.44
CA LEU A 16 -8.83 3.72 -3.56
C LEU A 16 -8.83 2.39 -4.30
N ILE A 17 -7.91 2.26 -5.25
CA ILE A 17 -7.86 1.13 -6.17
C ILE A 17 -6.76 0.16 -5.73
N PRO A 18 -7.10 -1.09 -5.33
CA PRO A 18 -6.08 -2.08 -4.99
C PRO A 18 -5.22 -2.42 -6.21
N GLN A 19 -3.93 -2.62 -5.99
CA GLN A 19 -3.07 -3.12 -7.06
C GLN A 19 -3.36 -4.61 -7.30
N THR A 20 -3.20 -5.04 -8.56
CA THR A 20 -3.40 -6.43 -8.95
C THR A 20 -2.39 -7.35 -8.27
N ILE A 21 -1.15 -6.89 -8.14
CA ILE A 21 -0.08 -7.66 -7.49
C ILE A 21 0.27 -6.98 -6.18
N ASN A 22 0.13 -7.71 -5.07
CA ASN A 22 0.51 -7.25 -3.75
C ASN A 22 1.35 -8.37 -3.08
N PRO A 23 2.67 -8.21 -2.98
CA PRO A 23 3.54 -9.26 -2.43
C PRO A 23 3.41 -9.44 -0.93
N ARG A 24 2.79 -8.50 -0.22
CA ARG A 24 2.58 -8.63 1.23
C ARG A 24 1.31 -9.39 1.54
N THR A 25 1.40 -10.39 2.41
CA THR A 25 0.25 -11.12 2.92
C THR A 25 0.21 -11.05 4.45
N ILE A 26 -0.97 -11.18 5.02
CA ILE A 26 -1.13 -11.27 6.46
C ILE A 26 -2.12 -12.39 6.79
N SER A 27 -1.95 -12.98 7.99
CA SER A 27 -2.84 -14.04 8.47
C SER A 27 -4.19 -13.47 8.91
N ASP A 28 -5.17 -14.36 9.12
CA ASP A 28 -6.47 -13.96 9.66
C ASP A 28 -6.32 -13.32 11.04
N LYS A 29 -5.41 -13.83 11.86
CA LYS A 29 -5.13 -13.25 13.18
C LYS A 29 -4.57 -11.84 13.05
N GLN A 30 -3.62 -11.63 12.15
CA GLN A 30 -3.05 -10.30 11.90
C GLN A 30 -4.11 -9.32 11.41
N MET A 31 -5.01 -9.77 10.53
CA MET A 31 -6.12 -8.94 10.06
C MET A 31 -7.08 -8.61 11.20
N SER A 32 -7.39 -9.57 12.08
CA SER A 32 -8.23 -9.34 13.25
C SER A 32 -7.59 -8.30 14.19
N ASP A 33 -6.30 -8.42 14.44
CA ASP A 33 -5.54 -7.48 15.28
C ASP A 33 -5.51 -6.09 14.66
N LEU A 34 -5.33 -6.01 13.34
CA LEU A 34 -5.34 -4.75 12.60
C LEU A 34 -6.71 -4.05 12.70
N LYS A 35 -7.80 -4.80 12.56
CA LYS A 35 -9.16 -4.26 12.73
C LYS A 35 -9.35 -3.69 14.13
N LYS A 36 -8.89 -4.39 15.15
CA LYS A 36 -8.99 -3.94 16.56
C LYS A 36 -8.20 -2.64 16.76
N SER A 37 -6.99 -2.58 16.20
CA SER A 37 -6.16 -1.38 16.26
C SER A 37 -6.83 -0.18 15.59
N LEU A 38 -7.40 -0.38 14.42
CA LEU A 38 -8.12 0.67 13.69
C LEU A 38 -9.35 1.17 14.46
N LYS A 39 -10.07 0.27 15.13
CA LYS A 39 -11.20 0.67 15.98
C LYS A 39 -10.75 1.48 17.18
N LYS A 40 -9.63 1.12 17.79
CA LYS A 40 -9.14 1.74 19.03
C LYS A 40 -8.44 3.08 18.77
N PHE A 41 -7.57 3.12 17.79
CA PHE A 41 -6.68 4.27 17.55
C PHE A 41 -7.02 5.07 16.29
N GLY A 42 -7.89 4.55 15.43
CA GLY A 42 -8.13 5.15 14.12
C GLY A 42 -6.97 4.86 13.16
N LEU A 43 -6.97 5.55 12.03
CA LEU A 43 -5.96 5.39 10.99
C LEU A 43 -4.77 6.33 11.26
N ALA A 44 -3.83 5.89 12.09
CA ALA A 44 -2.65 6.67 12.44
C ALA A 44 -1.60 6.69 11.32
N GLU A 45 -1.46 5.58 10.61
CA GLU A 45 -0.56 5.48 9.45
C GLU A 45 -1.40 5.52 8.18
N ILE A 46 -1.30 6.63 7.44
CA ILE A 46 -2.11 6.83 6.26
C ILE A 46 -1.52 6.11 5.03
N PRO A 47 -2.37 5.63 4.10
CA PRO A 47 -1.87 4.96 2.92
C PRO A 47 -1.22 5.94 1.95
N ALA A 48 -0.28 5.43 1.15
CA ALA A 48 0.27 6.15 0.01
C ALA A 48 -0.42 5.63 -1.25
N VAL A 49 -0.89 6.54 -2.09
CA VAL A 49 -1.60 6.20 -3.34
C VAL A 49 -0.94 6.93 -4.50
N ASP A 50 -1.11 6.39 -5.70
CA ASP A 50 -0.67 7.06 -6.92
C ASP A 50 -1.66 8.18 -7.30
N ALA A 51 -1.28 9.02 -8.24
CA ALA A 51 -2.11 10.12 -8.70
C ALA A 51 -3.48 9.68 -9.24
N ASN A 52 -3.58 8.43 -9.74
CA ASN A 52 -4.85 7.85 -10.21
C ASN A 52 -5.65 7.14 -9.12
N GLY A 53 -5.17 7.11 -7.87
CA GLY A 53 -5.85 6.46 -6.75
C GLY A 53 -5.44 5.02 -6.49
N GLU A 54 -4.52 4.45 -7.26
CA GLU A 54 -4.00 3.11 -6.97
C GLU A 54 -3.20 3.09 -5.68
N ILE A 55 -3.45 2.10 -4.83
CA ILE A 55 -2.76 1.98 -3.55
C ILE A 55 -1.31 1.53 -3.77
N LEU A 56 -0.36 2.32 -3.27
CA LEU A 56 1.07 1.99 -3.31
C LEU A 56 1.53 1.36 -2.01
N ALA A 57 0.98 1.79 -0.88
CA ALA A 57 1.28 1.25 0.44
C ALA A 57 0.04 1.38 1.32
N GLY A 58 -0.13 0.45 2.27
CA GLY A 58 -1.28 0.45 3.17
C GLY A 58 -2.46 -0.39 2.70
N HIS A 59 -2.24 -1.32 1.78
CA HIS A 59 -3.30 -2.20 1.24
C HIS A 59 -4.11 -2.89 2.33
N GLN A 60 -3.45 -3.41 3.36
CA GLN A 60 -4.13 -4.18 4.41
C GLN A 60 -4.99 -3.29 5.29
N ARG A 61 -4.54 -2.06 5.55
CA ARG A 61 -5.33 -1.08 6.32
C ARG A 61 -6.59 -0.68 5.56
N VAL A 62 -6.47 -0.42 4.26
CA VAL A 62 -7.62 -0.11 3.40
C VAL A 62 -8.59 -1.28 3.37
N LYS A 63 -8.08 -2.50 3.19
CA LYS A 63 -8.90 -3.72 3.20
C LYS A 63 -9.63 -3.88 4.55
N ALA A 64 -8.92 -3.66 5.66
CA ALA A 64 -9.51 -3.76 7.00
C ALA A 64 -10.63 -2.74 7.19
N LEU A 65 -10.45 -1.51 6.72
CA LEU A 65 -11.50 -0.48 6.80
C LEU A 65 -12.74 -0.90 6.01
N LYS A 66 -12.56 -1.44 4.81
CA LYS A 66 -13.69 -1.96 4.02
C LYS A 66 -14.42 -3.09 4.72
N LEU A 67 -13.66 -4.02 5.33
CA LEU A 67 -14.24 -5.14 6.08
C LEU A 67 -14.97 -4.69 7.35
N LEU A 68 -14.61 -3.54 7.90
CA LEU A 68 -15.30 -2.93 9.04
C LEU A 68 -16.56 -2.16 8.63
N GLY A 69 -16.90 -2.13 7.34
CA GLY A 69 -18.04 -1.37 6.83
C GLY A 69 -17.78 0.14 6.74
N ARG A 70 -16.51 0.54 6.68
CA ARG A 70 -16.09 1.95 6.68
C ARG A 70 -15.64 2.43 5.29
N GLY A 71 -16.13 1.79 4.24
CA GLY A 71 -15.74 2.14 2.86
C GLY A 71 -16.12 3.54 2.42
N SER A 72 -17.20 4.10 2.97
CA SER A 72 -17.65 5.47 2.64
C SER A 72 -16.93 6.54 3.46
N GLU A 73 -16.07 6.15 4.39
CA GLU A 73 -15.35 7.09 5.26
C GLU A 73 -14.26 7.81 4.49
N GLU A 74 -14.10 9.11 4.75
CA GLU A 74 -13.02 9.91 4.20
C GLU A 74 -11.77 9.74 5.07
N ILE A 75 -10.64 9.51 4.43
CA ILE A 75 -9.35 9.35 5.10
C ILE A 75 -8.29 10.21 4.42
N ASP A 76 -7.23 10.52 5.16
CA ASP A 76 -6.06 11.16 4.59
C ASP A 76 -5.22 10.13 3.85
N VAL A 77 -4.64 10.53 2.74
CA VAL A 77 -3.71 9.72 1.96
C VAL A 77 -2.51 10.58 1.53
N ARG A 78 -1.37 9.94 1.29
CA ARG A 78 -0.23 10.59 0.65
C ARG A 78 -0.33 10.37 -0.85
N ILE A 79 -0.25 11.43 -1.62
CA ILE A 79 -0.41 11.37 -3.07
C ILE A 79 0.70 12.19 -3.76
N PRO A 80 1.29 11.68 -4.87
CA PRO A 80 2.35 12.39 -5.54
C PRO A 80 1.81 13.42 -6.53
N ASN A 81 2.69 14.34 -6.95
CA ASN A 81 2.36 15.39 -7.90
C ASN A 81 2.25 14.89 -9.35
N ARG A 82 2.62 13.63 -9.61
CA ARG A 82 2.44 12.97 -10.92
C ARG A 82 2.28 11.48 -10.72
N LYS A 83 1.73 10.79 -11.73
CA LYS A 83 1.64 9.34 -11.69
C LYS A 83 3.04 8.72 -11.76
N LEU A 84 3.29 7.71 -10.95
CA LEU A 84 4.54 6.93 -11.00
C LEU A 84 4.58 6.12 -12.30
N THR A 85 5.79 5.92 -12.82
CA THR A 85 5.99 4.92 -13.88
C THR A 85 5.78 3.53 -13.27
N LYS A 86 5.56 2.53 -14.12
CA LYS A 86 5.39 1.16 -13.64
C LYS A 86 6.61 0.71 -12.81
N THR A 87 7.81 1.03 -13.27
CA THR A 87 9.04 0.70 -12.55
C THR A 87 9.09 1.35 -11.18
N GLU A 88 8.77 2.65 -11.11
CA GLU A 88 8.73 3.37 -9.83
C GLU A 88 7.69 2.78 -8.88
N ALA A 89 6.50 2.47 -9.38
CA ALA A 89 5.43 1.90 -8.56
C ALA A 89 5.84 0.53 -8.01
N ASP A 90 6.44 -0.32 -8.83
CA ASP A 90 6.91 -1.64 -8.41
C ASP A 90 8.02 -1.53 -7.36
N GLN A 91 8.98 -0.62 -7.56
CA GLN A 91 10.04 -0.38 -6.58
C GLN A 91 9.48 0.13 -5.25
N TYR A 92 8.54 1.07 -5.31
CA TYR A 92 7.91 1.62 -4.11
C TYR A 92 7.17 0.53 -3.33
N LEU A 93 6.40 -0.29 -4.02
CA LEU A 93 5.64 -1.38 -3.41
C LEU A 93 6.57 -2.38 -2.70
N ILE A 94 7.63 -2.79 -3.36
CA ILE A 94 8.62 -3.71 -2.78
C ILE A 94 9.29 -3.07 -1.56
N SER A 95 9.77 -1.85 -1.68
CA SER A 95 10.49 -1.15 -0.61
C SER A 95 9.61 -0.92 0.62
N SER A 96 8.35 -0.52 0.41
CA SER A 96 7.44 -0.23 1.52
C SER A 96 7.02 -1.49 2.28
N ASN A 97 7.00 -2.65 1.63
CA ASN A 97 6.61 -3.91 2.25
C ASN A 97 7.80 -4.72 2.80
N LYS A 98 9.02 -4.30 2.51
CA LYS A 98 10.22 -5.02 2.96
C LYS A 98 10.33 -5.10 4.48
N LEU A 99 9.88 -4.08 5.19
CA LEU A 99 10.05 -3.94 6.63
C LEU A 99 8.99 -4.64 7.46
N GLY A 100 7.96 -5.22 6.86
CA GLY A 100 6.90 -5.86 7.63
C GLY A 100 6.06 -6.82 6.83
N GLY A 101 5.33 -7.71 7.55
CA GLY A 101 4.48 -8.71 6.95
C GLY A 101 5.25 -9.85 6.30
N ASP A 102 4.52 -10.86 5.90
CA ASP A 102 5.09 -11.99 5.16
C ASP A 102 5.01 -11.70 3.67
N TRP A 103 6.03 -12.15 2.92
CA TRP A 103 6.05 -11.97 1.49
C TRP A 103 5.33 -13.11 0.78
N ASP A 104 4.55 -12.78 -0.23
CA ASP A 104 3.98 -13.74 -1.16
C ASP A 104 5.04 -14.04 -2.23
N LEU A 105 5.64 -15.22 -2.17
CA LEU A 105 6.72 -15.61 -3.08
C LEU A 105 6.28 -15.67 -4.53
N GLU A 106 5.05 -16.08 -4.79
CA GLU A 106 4.51 -16.12 -6.16
C GLU A 106 4.35 -14.71 -6.72
N ALA A 107 3.88 -13.77 -5.91
CA ALA A 107 3.79 -12.38 -6.33
C ALA A 107 5.17 -11.77 -6.55
N LEU A 108 6.16 -12.09 -5.71
CA LEU A 108 7.53 -11.61 -5.87
C LEU A 108 8.17 -12.08 -7.19
N LYS A 109 7.86 -13.28 -7.63
CA LYS A 109 8.39 -13.80 -8.89
C LYS A 109 7.97 -13.00 -10.12
N SER A 110 6.91 -12.21 -10.02
CA SER A 110 6.45 -11.36 -11.12
C SER A 110 7.23 -10.03 -11.21
N PHE A 111 8.10 -9.75 -10.25
CA PHE A 111 8.94 -8.55 -10.27
C PHE A 111 10.31 -8.86 -10.88
N ASP A 112 10.92 -7.84 -11.48
CA ASP A 112 12.26 -7.93 -12.03
C ASP A 112 13.29 -8.11 -10.92
N LEU A 113 14.27 -8.99 -11.13
CA LEU A 113 15.31 -9.26 -10.14
C LEU A 113 16.12 -8.01 -9.80
N ASP A 114 16.41 -7.17 -10.79
CA ASP A 114 17.15 -5.92 -10.56
C ASP A 114 16.36 -4.98 -9.66
N LEU A 115 15.02 -4.92 -9.83
CA LEU A 115 14.16 -4.14 -8.96
C LEU A 115 14.19 -4.65 -7.53
N LEU A 116 14.19 -5.97 -7.35
CA LEU A 116 14.28 -6.57 -6.01
C LEU A 116 15.60 -6.21 -5.34
N THR A 117 16.71 -6.29 -6.07
CA THR A 117 18.03 -5.93 -5.57
C THR A 117 18.10 -4.44 -5.22
N GLU A 118 17.63 -3.56 -6.09
CA GLU A 118 17.61 -2.12 -5.85
C GLU A 118 16.74 -1.74 -4.66
N SER A 119 15.70 -2.53 -4.38
CA SER A 119 14.80 -2.31 -3.24
C SER A 119 15.35 -2.89 -1.94
N GLY A 120 16.56 -3.44 -1.95
CA GLY A 120 17.26 -3.93 -0.76
C GLY A 120 17.11 -5.42 -0.49
N PHE A 121 16.58 -6.20 -1.43
CA PHE A 121 16.60 -7.65 -1.34
C PHE A 121 17.95 -8.18 -1.83
N GLU A 122 18.48 -9.15 -1.12
CA GLU A 122 19.74 -9.81 -1.50
C GLU A 122 19.43 -11.18 -2.09
N ASP A 123 20.36 -11.66 -2.91
CA ASP A 123 20.27 -12.98 -3.54
C ASP A 123 20.34 -14.10 -2.51
#